data_59445dd7f03319650583e72a22419c4d
#
_entry.id   59445dd7f03319650583e72a22419c4d
#
_cell.length_a   1.000
_cell.length_b   1.000
_cell.length_c   1.000
_cell.angle_alpha   90.00
_cell.angle_beta   90.00
_cell.angle_gamma   90.00
#
_symmetry.space_group_name_H-M   'P 1'
#
loop_
_entity.id
_entity.type
_entity.pdbx_description
1 polymer ?
#
loop_
_entity_poly.entity_id
_entity_poly.type
_entity_poly.pdbx_seq_one_letter_code
_entity_poly.pdbx_strand_id
1 'polypeptide(L)'
;MLEKESDKLRDDLRDTFEALLLALLMLDFSDLSVFNKINSTVDRWSSKYIIPIFEEMGVVTSGIVKDVNDYFKSLGLNPLDRKTNMVLKRLGLKGVTEGTYLESVAKLSPVKSKIKGYVLTSFSAGKSREDFTKGLKELFDNNGMVDKYFNTYAYDLFSQTQRMISDIKAKELGLDKFIYAGTIIETTRDFCADRVGNLYTIEEAQEWNDLEWRGKIEGVDVLIQLGGYNCRHYKRYTT
;
A
#
# COMPACT_ATOMS: atom_id res chain seq x y z
N MET A 1 -11.09 11.38 -5.29
CA MET A 1 -10.54 11.59 -3.92
C MET A 1 -9.34 10.65 -3.67
N LEU A 2 -9.49 9.32 -3.71
CA LEU A 2 -8.41 8.36 -3.40
C LEU A 2 -7.12 8.58 -4.21
N GLU A 3 -7.24 8.90 -5.49
CA GLU A 3 -6.08 9.13 -6.37
C GLU A 3 -5.27 10.35 -5.90
N LYS A 4 -5.94 11.45 -5.56
CA LYS A 4 -5.30 12.66 -5.05
C LYS A 4 -4.59 12.44 -3.71
N GLU A 5 -5.20 11.70 -2.80
CA GLU A 5 -4.59 11.39 -1.50
C GLU A 5 -3.42 10.40 -1.64
N SER A 6 -3.52 9.46 -2.56
CA SER A 6 -2.43 8.55 -2.90
C SER A 6 -1.25 9.30 -3.51
N ASP A 7 -1.50 10.27 -4.41
CA ASP A 7 -0.47 11.10 -5.01
C ASP A 7 0.23 11.98 -3.96
N LYS A 8 -0.55 12.62 -3.07
CA LYS A 8 0.01 13.39 -1.96
C LYS A 8 0.91 12.53 -1.08
N LEU A 9 0.42 11.37 -0.64
CA LEU A 9 1.21 10.47 0.20
C LEU A 9 2.52 10.06 -0.49
N ARG A 10 2.46 9.77 -1.79
CA ARG A 10 3.66 9.43 -2.56
C ARG A 10 4.66 10.58 -2.59
N ASP A 11 4.20 11.81 -2.80
CA ASP A 11 5.05 12.97 -2.87
C ASP A 11 5.67 13.27 -1.50
N ASP A 12 4.89 13.24 -0.42
CA ASP A 12 5.37 13.37 0.96
C ASP A 12 6.45 12.33 1.30
N LEU A 13 6.28 11.08 0.86
CA LEU A 13 7.28 10.01 1.05
C LEU A 13 8.55 10.27 0.22
N ARG A 14 8.40 10.75 -1.02
CA ARG A 14 9.50 11.05 -1.94
C ARG A 14 10.41 12.15 -1.41
N ASP A 15 9.82 13.19 -0.82
CA ASP A 15 10.56 14.31 -0.24
C ASP A 15 11.51 13.88 0.88
N THR A 16 11.29 12.70 1.46
CA THR A 16 12.17 12.13 2.49
C THR A 16 13.33 11.30 1.93
N PHE A 17 13.32 10.93 0.65
CA PHE A 17 14.31 10.00 0.06
C PHE A 17 15.73 10.54 0.07
N GLU A 18 15.90 11.84 -0.17
CA GLU A 18 17.22 12.46 -0.13
C GLU A 18 17.87 12.31 1.24
N ALA A 19 17.10 12.47 2.31
CA ALA A 19 17.59 12.30 3.67
C ALA A 19 18.07 10.85 3.95
N LEU A 20 17.37 9.84 3.43
CA LEU A 20 17.81 8.46 3.54
C LEU A 20 19.07 8.21 2.70
N LEU A 21 19.09 8.68 1.45
CA LEU A 21 20.23 8.54 0.55
C LEU A 21 21.49 9.14 1.15
N LEU A 22 21.42 10.38 1.65
CA LEU A 22 22.55 11.04 2.31
C LEU A 22 23.02 10.27 3.54
N ALA A 23 22.10 9.77 4.38
CA ALA A 23 22.46 8.97 5.55
C ALA A 23 23.15 7.65 5.16
N LEU A 24 22.74 7.02 4.07
CA LEU A 24 23.39 5.80 3.55
C LEU A 24 24.78 6.11 2.98
N LEU A 25 24.95 7.20 2.24
CA LEU A 25 26.24 7.61 1.67
C LEU A 25 27.31 7.98 2.72
N MET A 26 26.88 8.27 3.96
CA MET A 26 27.77 8.51 5.10
C MET A 26 28.27 7.22 5.77
N LEU A 27 27.76 6.05 5.40
CA LEU A 27 28.19 4.79 5.97
C LEU A 27 29.58 4.41 5.41
N ASP A 28 30.37 3.80 6.28
CA ASP A 28 31.61 3.14 5.87
C ASP A 28 31.31 1.76 5.31
N PHE A 29 31.56 1.60 4.03
CA PHE A 29 31.33 0.36 3.29
C PHE A 29 32.57 -0.55 3.23
N SER A 30 33.61 -0.27 4.03
CA SER A 30 34.85 -1.07 4.02
C SER A 30 34.73 -2.41 4.73
N ASP A 31 33.69 -2.63 5.54
CA ASP A 31 33.49 -3.85 6.28
C ASP A 31 32.02 -4.37 6.27
N LEU A 32 31.85 -5.67 6.61
CA LEU A 32 30.54 -6.32 6.64
C LEU A 32 29.58 -5.79 7.71
N SER A 33 30.08 -5.05 8.73
CA SER A 33 29.23 -4.43 9.74
C SER A 33 28.26 -3.39 9.13
N VAL A 34 28.55 -2.93 7.92
CA VAL A 34 27.70 -2.00 7.16
C VAL A 34 26.28 -2.54 6.99
N PHE A 35 26.08 -3.85 6.88
CA PHE A 35 24.73 -4.42 6.75
C PHE A 35 23.84 -4.16 7.96
N ASN A 36 24.41 -4.16 9.17
CA ASN A 36 23.69 -3.79 10.38
C ASN A 36 23.45 -2.27 10.44
N LYS A 37 24.44 -1.49 10.00
CA LYS A 37 24.33 -0.02 9.93
C LYS A 37 23.26 0.39 8.89
N ILE A 38 23.13 -0.30 7.76
CA ILE A 38 22.05 -0.07 6.79
C ILE A 38 20.69 -0.28 7.47
N ASN A 39 20.49 -1.38 8.19
CA ASN A 39 19.23 -1.63 8.90
C ASN A 39 18.90 -0.49 9.86
N SER A 40 19.82 -0.16 10.76
CA SER A 40 19.60 0.89 11.76
C SER A 40 19.41 2.28 11.15
N THR A 41 20.04 2.55 10.00
CA THR A 41 19.87 3.81 9.27
C THR A 41 18.47 3.88 8.67
N VAL A 42 18.01 2.81 8.00
CA VAL A 42 16.65 2.75 7.43
C VAL A 42 15.60 2.79 8.54
N ASP A 43 15.80 2.10 9.67
CA ASP A 43 14.87 2.12 10.81
C ASP A 43 14.76 3.53 11.42
N ARG A 44 15.87 4.23 11.58
CA ARG A 44 15.90 5.60 12.09
C ARG A 44 15.20 6.56 11.13
N TRP A 45 15.45 6.42 9.83
CA TRP A 45 14.76 7.20 8.82
C TRP A 45 13.25 6.94 8.83
N SER A 46 12.85 5.66 8.89
CA SER A 46 11.44 5.29 8.97
C SER A 46 10.76 5.88 10.19
N SER A 47 11.38 5.77 11.37
CA SER A 47 10.84 6.33 12.62
C SER A 47 10.72 7.86 12.57
N LYS A 48 11.66 8.53 11.89
CA LYS A 48 11.69 9.99 11.83
C LYS A 48 10.74 10.58 10.78
N TYR A 49 10.54 9.89 9.66
CA TYR A 49 9.84 10.44 8.50
C TYR A 49 8.61 9.62 8.08
N ILE A 50 8.72 8.29 8.02
CA ILE A 50 7.65 7.45 7.48
C ILE A 50 6.51 7.26 8.48
N ILE A 51 6.83 6.98 9.74
CA ILE A 51 5.81 6.81 10.78
C ILE A 51 4.96 8.07 10.97
N PRO A 52 5.53 9.29 11.09
CA PRO A 52 4.73 10.51 11.17
C PRO A 52 3.81 10.73 9.96
N ILE A 53 4.30 10.49 8.74
CA ILE A 53 3.48 10.56 7.53
C ILE A 53 2.29 9.60 7.63
N PHE A 54 2.50 8.36 8.09
CA PHE A 54 1.43 7.39 8.27
C PHE A 54 0.44 7.78 9.38
N GLU A 55 0.90 8.44 10.44
CA GLU A 55 0.03 8.93 11.51
C GLU A 55 -0.87 10.08 11.02
N GLU A 56 -0.36 10.97 10.17
CA GLU A 56 -1.16 12.02 9.53
C GLU A 56 -2.25 11.45 8.62
N MET A 57 -2.05 10.27 8.03
CA MET A 57 -3.05 9.59 7.22
C MET A 57 -4.33 9.24 7.98
N GLY A 58 -4.29 9.17 9.31
CA GLY A 58 -5.48 8.97 10.13
C GLY A 58 -6.57 10.05 9.90
N VAL A 59 -6.15 11.25 9.52
CA VAL A 59 -7.07 12.35 9.15
C VAL A 59 -7.71 12.11 7.79
N VAL A 60 -6.92 11.61 6.83
CA VAL A 60 -7.39 11.32 5.45
C VAL A 60 -8.40 10.18 5.43
N THR A 61 -8.20 9.16 6.25
CA THR A 61 -9.12 8.02 6.31
C THR A 61 -10.50 8.38 6.87
N SER A 62 -10.63 9.48 7.60
CA SER A 62 -11.95 10.00 7.99
C SER A 62 -12.78 10.41 6.77
N GLY A 63 -12.15 10.90 5.71
CA GLY A 63 -12.76 11.17 4.42
C GLY A 63 -13.29 9.90 3.74
N ILE A 64 -12.47 8.83 3.69
CA ILE A 64 -12.90 7.54 3.14
C ILE A 64 -14.10 6.97 3.88
N VAL A 65 -14.09 7.01 5.22
CA VAL A 65 -15.22 6.56 6.04
C VAL A 65 -16.47 7.37 5.72
N LYS A 66 -16.33 8.69 5.60
CA LYS A 66 -17.42 9.58 5.24
C LYS A 66 -18.01 9.24 3.87
N ASP A 67 -17.17 9.09 2.84
CA ASP A 67 -17.62 8.79 1.48
C ASP A 67 -18.35 7.44 1.40
N VAL A 68 -17.83 6.41 2.08
CA VAL A 68 -18.48 5.11 2.17
C VAL A 68 -19.83 5.23 2.90
N ASN A 69 -19.88 6.00 3.99
CA ASN A 69 -21.13 6.24 4.71
C ASN A 69 -22.17 6.98 3.84
N ASP A 70 -21.72 8.02 3.14
CA ASP A 70 -22.61 8.82 2.27
C ASP A 70 -23.14 7.97 1.11
N TYR A 71 -22.32 7.07 0.57
CA TYR A 71 -22.77 6.09 -0.42
C TYR A 71 -23.92 5.20 0.13
N PHE A 72 -23.74 4.56 1.30
CA PHE A 72 -24.79 3.70 1.86
C PHE A 72 -26.04 4.49 2.27
N LYS A 73 -25.88 5.72 2.75
CA LYS A 73 -27.03 6.62 2.99
C LYS A 73 -27.80 6.94 1.71
N SER A 74 -27.12 7.10 0.58
CA SER A 74 -27.78 7.33 -0.71
C SER A 74 -28.63 6.14 -1.18
N LEU A 75 -28.38 4.95 -0.65
CA LEU A 75 -29.22 3.77 -0.83
C LEU A 75 -30.36 3.67 0.19
N GLY A 76 -30.57 4.70 1.03
CA GLY A 76 -31.57 4.69 2.11
C GLY A 76 -31.16 3.89 3.34
N LEU A 77 -29.87 3.52 3.46
CA LEU A 77 -29.36 2.69 4.54
C LEU A 77 -28.61 3.53 5.60
N ASN A 78 -28.61 3.07 6.84
CA ASN A 78 -27.95 3.77 7.95
C ASN A 78 -26.75 2.97 8.48
N PRO A 79 -25.53 3.19 7.96
CA PRO A 79 -24.35 2.43 8.35
C PRO A 79 -23.88 2.76 9.78
N LEU A 80 -23.47 1.72 10.53
CA LEU A 80 -22.89 1.85 11.86
C LEU A 80 -21.38 2.02 11.80
N ASP A 81 -20.78 2.76 12.75
CA ASP A 81 -19.34 3.06 12.74
C ASP A 81 -18.48 2.19 13.69
N ARG A 82 -19.13 1.36 14.52
CA ARG A 82 -18.42 0.61 15.56
C ARG A 82 -17.31 -0.31 15.01
N LYS A 83 -17.62 -1.11 13.99
CA LYS A 83 -16.65 -2.04 13.40
C LYS A 83 -15.64 -1.35 12.50
N THR A 84 -16.02 -0.27 11.86
CA THR A 84 -15.11 0.60 11.08
C THR A 84 -13.92 1.06 11.93
N ASN A 85 -14.17 1.52 13.15
CA ASN A 85 -13.12 1.94 14.07
C ASN A 85 -12.14 0.81 14.43
N MET A 86 -12.61 -0.44 14.53
CA MET A 86 -11.74 -1.58 14.79
C MET A 86 -10.79 -1.85 13.61
N VAL A 87 -11.28 -1.73 12.37
CA VAL A 87 -10.44 -1.91 11.17
C VAL A 87 -9.39 -0.83 11.07
N LEU A 88 -9.77 0.43 11.22
CA LEU A 88 -8.83 1.54 11.18
C LEU A 88 -7.72 1.39 12.23
N LYS A 89 -8.05 0.88 13.41
CA LYS A 89 -7.07 0.56 14.46
C LYS A 89 -6.14 -0.57 14.05
N ARG A 90 -6.66 -1.67 13.48
CA ARG A 90 -5.85 -2.81 13.01
C ARG A 90 -4.90 -2.44 11.87
N LEU A 91 -5.32 -1.53 11.01
CA LEU A 91 -4.47 -1.01 9.94
C LEU A 91 -3.38 -0.06 10.45
N GLY A 92 -3.52 0.48 11.65
CA GLY A 92 -2.62 1.50 12.19
C GLY A 92 -2.98 2.93 11.77
N LEU A 93 -4.14 3.12 11.16
CA LEU A 93 -4.66 4.44 10.73
C LEU A 93 -5.18 5.30 11.90
N LYS A 94 -5.19 4.74 13.11
CA LYS A 94 -5.44 5.43 14.38
C LYS A 94 -4.22 5.38 15.32
N GLY A 95 -3.04 5.24 14.76
CA GLY A 95 -1.76 5.14 15.44
C GLY A 95 -0.97 3.91 14.97
N VAL A 96 0.26 4.13 14.55
CA VAL A 96 1.18 3.07 14.11
C VAL A 96 1.78 2.42 15.36
N THR A 97 1.19 1.31 15.78
CA THR A 97 1.63 0.54 16.95
C THR A 97 1.99 -0.89 16.56
N GLU A 98 2.66 -1.60 17.45
CA GLU A 98 3.07 -2.99 17.27
C GLU A 98 1.88 -3.88 16.84
N GLY A 99 2.10 -4.71 15.83
CA GLY A 99 1.11 -5.61 15.25
C GLY A 99 0.11 -4.96 14.28
N THR A 100 0.24 -3.68 13.99
CA THR A 100 -0.56 -3.03 12.95
C THR A 100 0.03 -3.24 11.55
N TYR A 101 -0.83 -3.13 10.52
CA TYR A 101 -0.37 -3.26 9.13
C TYR A 101 0.63 -2.15 8.76
N LEU A 102 0.37 -0.90 9.15
CA LEU A 102 1.29 0.21 8.87
C LEU A 102 2.63 0.05 9.59
N GLU A 103 2.65 -0.55 10.77
CA GLU A 103 3.90 -0.89 11.45
C GLU A 103 4.73 -1.90 10.64
N SER A 104 4.09 -2.94 10.12
CA SER A 104 4.78 -3.92 9.28
C SER A 104 5.40 -3.31 8.03
N VAL A 105 4.72 -2.30 7.45
CA VAL A 105 5.23 -1.55 6.30
C VAL A 105 6.35 -0.60 6.69
N ALA A 106 6.23 0.09 7.82
CA ALA A 106 7.26 0.99 8.34
C ALA A 106 8.60 0.26 8.62
N LYS A 107 8.58 -1.07 8.81
CA LYS A 107 9.79 -1.90 8.89
C LYS A 107 10.61 -1.94 7.62
N LEU A 108 10.01 -1.66 6.47
CA LEU A 108 10.66 -1.51 5.15
C LEU A 108 11.56 -2.69 4.77
N SER A 109 11.20 -3.91 5.15
CA SER A 109 12.01 -5.11 4.90
C SER A 109 12.40 -5.29 3.42
N PRO A 110 11.52 -5.10 2.43
CA PRO A 110 11.88 -5.17 1.01
C PRO A 110 12.90 -4.08 0.61
N VAL A 111 12.74 -2.86 1.12
CA VAL A 111 13.67 -1.75 0.84
C VAL A 111 15.05 -2.06 1.40
N LYS A 112 15.13 -2.49 2.67
CA LYS A 112 16.39 -2.93 3.29
C LYS A 112 17.07 -4.04 2.52
N SER A 113 16.34 -5.07 2.10
CA SER A 113 16.88 -6.19 1.33
C SER A 113 17.45 -5.73 -0.01
N LYS A 114 16.80 -4.82 -0.70
CA LYS A 114 17.27 -4.31 -2.00
C LYS A 114 18.51 -3.43 -1.85
N ILE A 115 18.56 -2.55 -0.85
CA ILE A 115 19.75 -1.75 -0.57
C ILE A 115 20.94 -2.67 -0.25
N LYS A 116 20.75 -3.67 0.63
CA LYS A 116 21.80 -4.64 0.95
C LYS A 116 22.26 -5.44 -0.26
N GLY A 117 21.31 -5.91 -1.08
CA GLY A 117 21.62 -6.64 -2.31
C GLY A 117 22.45 -5.78 -3.27
N TYR A 118 22.09 -4.52 -3.46
CA TYR A 118 22.86 -3.58 -4.28
C TYR A 118 24.29 -3.39 -3.73
N VAL A 119 24.43 -3.18 -2.43
CA VAL A 119 25.73 -3.03 -1.76
C VAL A 119 26.58 -4.27 -1.99
N LEU A 120 26.04 -5.45 -1.71
CA LEU A 120 26.76 -6.73 -1.89
C LEU A 120 27.22 -6.94 -3.33
N THR A 121 26.33 -6.75 -4.30
CA THR A 121 26.63 -6.90 -5.73
C THR A 121 27.70 -5.90 -6.17
N SER A 122 27.62 -4.66 -5.69
CA SER A 122 28.58 -3.62 -6.02
C SER A 122 29.98 -3.93 -5.50
N PHE A 123 30.10 -4.48 -4.28
CA PHE A 123 31.38 -4.95 -3.74
C PHE A 123 31.93 -6.13 -4.52
N SER A 124 31.11 -7.13 -4.79
CA SER A 124 31.52 -8.32 -5.56
C SER A 124 31.98 -7.96 -6.97
N ALA A 125 31.41 -6.91 -7.56
CA ALA A 125 31.79 -6.42 -8.88
C ALA A 125 32.99 -5.43 -8.86
N GLY A 126 33.51 -5.08 -7.67
CA GLY A 126 34.61 -4.12 -7.54
C GLY A 126 34.29 -2.73 -8.09
N LYS A 127 33.03 -2.27 -7.97
CA LYS A 127 32.62 -0.97 -8.49
C LYS A 127 33.44 0.18 -7.87
N SER A 128 33.72 1.20 -8.69
CA SER A 128 34.28 2.45 -8.19
C SER A 128 33.30 3.12 -7.21
N ARG A 129 33.81 4.02 -6.36
CA ARG A 129 32.98 4.81 -5.45
C ARG A 129 31.96 5.68 -6.22
N GLU A 130 32.32 6.18 -7.38
CA GLU A 130 31.46 6.97 -8.24
C GLU A 130 30.30 6.14 -8.79
N ASP A 131 30.59 4.96 -9.39
CA ASP A 131 29.58 4.05 -9.91
C ASP A 131 28.68 3.51 -8.82
N PHE A 132 29.27 3.23 -7.64
CA PHE A 132 28.48 2.83 -6.47
C PHE A 132 27.50 3.92 -6.06
N THR A 133 27.97 5.18 -5.92
CA THR A 133 27.13 6.30 -5.53
C THR A 133 26.03 6.56 -6.55
N LYS A 134 26.36 6.52 -7.85
CA LYS A 134 25.40 6.68 -8.93
C LYS A 134 24.31 5.63 -8.88
N GLY A 135 24.65 4.37 -8.81
CA GLY A 135 23.66 3.30 -8.78
C GLY A 135 22.87 3.23 -7.47
N LEU A 136 23.44 3.70 -6.33
CA LEU A 136 22.65 3.84 -5.11
C LEU A 136 21.59 4.94 -5.27
N LYS A 137 21.91 6.07 -5.90
CA LYS A 137 20.94 7.14 -6.23
C LYS A 137 19.81 6.62 -7.12
N GLU A 138 20.13 5.82 -8.14
CA GLU A 138 19.14 5.24 -9.07
C GLU A 138 18.07 4.39 -8.36
N LEU A 139 18.35 3.84 -7.17
CA LEU A 139 17.33 3.15 -6.36
C LEU A 139 16.25 4.10 -5.84
N PHE A 140 16.56 5.37 -5.69
CA PHE A 140 15.70 6.41 -5.13
C PHE A 140 15.15 7.39 -6.17
N ASP A 141 15.66 7.33 -7.40
CA ASP A 141 15.19 8.19 -8.49
C ASP A 141 13.72 7.90 -8.86
N ASN A 142 13.12 8.84 -9.59
CA ASN A 142 11.77 8.69 -10.12
C ASN A 142 11.64 7.38 -10.92
N ASN A 143 10.70 6.53 -10.54
CA ASN A 143 10.57 5.14 -10.99
C ASN A 143 11.72 4.19 -10.56
N GLY A 144 12.61 4.60 -9.69
CA GLY A 144 13.54 3.72 -8.99
C GLY A 144 12.81 2.71 -8.11
N MET A 145 13.56 1.76 -7.53
CA MET A 145 12.97 0.67 -6.75
C MET A 145 12.22 1.18 -5.50
N VAL A 146 12.77 2.16 -4.80
CA VAL A 146 12.16 2.74 -3.58
C VAL A 146 10.90 3.51 -3.94
N ASP A 147 10.96 4.33 -4.99
CA ASP A 147 9.79 5.05 -5.50
C ASP A 147 8.66 4.11 -5.92
N LYS A 148 8.97 3.05 -6.68
CA LYS A 148 7.99 2.03 -7.07
C LYS A 148 7.37 1.32 -5.89
N TYR A 149 8.15 1.02 -4.86
CA TYR A 149 7.64 0.41 -3.64
C TYR A 149 6.57 1.30 -2.98
N PHE A 150 6.89 2.58 -2.76
CA PHE A 150 5.95 3.49 -2.12
C PHE A 150 4.77 3.87 -3.01
N ASN A 151 4.95 3.98 -4.32
CA ASN A 151 3.85 4.22 -5.27
C ASN A 151 2.80 3.11 -5.21
N THR A 152 3.23 1.87 -5.34
CA THR A 152 2.32 0.71 -5.23
C THR A 152 1.64 0.69 -3.87
N TYR A 153 2.41 0.90 -2.84
CA TYR A 153 1.97 0.83 -1.46
C TYR A 153 0.94 1.91 -1.10
N ALA A 154 1.20 3.16 -1.46
CA ALA A 154 0.29 4.26 -1.17
C ALA A 154 -1.08 4.03 -1.80
N TYR A 155 -1.10 3.62 -3.07
CA TYR A 155 -2.35 3.36 -3.77
C TYR A 155 -3.11 2.16 -3.17
N ASP A 156 -2.41 1.04 -2.95
CA ASP A 156 -3.03 -0.18 -2.44
C ASP A 156 -3.60 0.00 -1.04
N LEU A 157 -2.90 0.74 -0.18
CA LEU A 157 -3.37 1.02 1.17
C LEU A 157 -4.75 1.70 1.16
N PHE A 158 -4.90 2.79 0.41
CA PHE A 158 -6.18 3.50 0.34
C PHE A 158 -7.28 2.66 -0.28
N SER A 159 -6.97 1.98 -1.40
CA SER A 159 -7.94 1.15 -2.11
C SER A 159 -8.41 -0.03 -1.26
N GLN A 160 -7.49 -0.73 -0.59
CA GLN A 160 -7.82 -1.84 0.30
C GLN A 160 -8.60 -1.36 1.53
N THR A 161 -8.21 -0.23 2.12
CA THR A 161 -8.93 0.38 3.24
C THR A 161 -10.38 0.69 2.86
N GLN A 162 -10.62 1.32 1.71
CA GLN A 162 -11.96 1.62 1.23
C GLN A 162 -12.78 0.33 1.06
N ARG A 163 -12.20 -0.69 0.42
CA ARG A 163 -12.87 -1.98 0.19
C ARG A 163 -13.25 -2.67 1.50
N MET A 164 -12.33 -2.71 2.46
CA MET A 164 -12.58 -3.29 3.79
C MET A 164 -13.70 -2.57 4.53
N ILE A 165 -13.71 -1.24 4.53
CA ILE A 165 -14.78 -0.46 5.16
C ILE A 165 -16.11 -0.72 4.46
N SER A 166 -16.13 -0.74 3.13
CA SER A 166 -17.34 -1.02 2.34
C SER A 166 -17.89 -2.41 2.64
N ASP A 167 -17.03 -3.44 2.74
CA ASP A 167 -17.45 -4.81 3.05
C ASP A 167 -18.07 -4.94 4.44
N ILE A 168 -17.46 -4.29 5.43
CA ILE A 168 -17.99 -4.31 6.80
C ILE A 168 -19.38 -3.68 6.84
N LYS A 169 -19.53 -2.53 6.18
CA LYS A 169 -20.81 -1.83 6.16
C LYS A 169 -21.86 -2.59 5.37
N ALA A 170 -21.51 -3.15 4.23
CA ALA A 170 -22.40 -4.01 3.46
C ALA A 170 -22.88 -5.20 4.30
N LYS A 171 -21.97 -5.89 4.98
CA LYS A 171 -22.30 -7.01 5.86
C LYS A 171 -23.20 -6.61 7.03
N GLU A 172 -22.96 -5.46 7.65
CA GLU A 172 -23.81 -4.93 8.72
C GLU A 172 -25.22 -4.58 8.25
N LEU A 173 -25.36 -4.22 6.98
CA LEU A 173 -26.61 -3.85 6.33
C LEU A 173 -27.30 -5.04 5.64
N GLY A 174 -26.73 -6.25 5.72
CA GLY A 174 -27.28 -7.45 5.08
C GLY A 174 -27.18 -7.48 3.56
N LEU A 175 -26.26 -6.68 2.98
CA LEU A 175 -26.01 -6.68 1.53
C LEU A 175 -24.99 -7.76 1.18
N ASP A 176 -25.38 -8.64 0.28
CA ASP A 176 -24.57 -9.77 -0.22
C ASP A 176 -24.21 -9.68 -1.70
N LYS A 177 -24.64 -8.62 -2.39
CA LYS A 177 -24.42 -8.41 -3.83
C LYS A 177 -23.71 -7.10 -4.13
N PHE A 178 -22.85 -7.13 -5.14
CA PHE A 178 -22.17 -5.95 -5.63
C PHE A 178 -21.92 -6.01 -7.13
N ILE A 179 -21.86 -4.84 -7.75
CA ILE A 179 -21.35 -4.68 -9.11
C ILE A 179 -19.83 -4.46 -9.01
N TYR A 180 -19.05 -5.26 -9.74
CA TYR A 180 -17.62 -5.05 -9.90
C TYR A 180 -17.39 -3.79 -10.73
N ALA A 181 -17.00 -2.69 -10.11
CA ALA A 181 -16.98 -1.36 -10.72
C ALA A 181 -15.56 -0.83 -10.89
N GLY A 182 -15.38 0.03 -11.89
CA GLY A 182 -14.11 0.68 -12.20
C GLY A 182 -13.97 0.91 -13.69
N THR A 183 -12.90 1.60 -14.10
CA THR A 183 -12.62 1.91 -15.49
C THR A 183 -11.67 0.88 -16.07
N ILE A 184 -11.96 0.41 -17.28
CA ILE A 184 -11.05 -0.41 -18.07
C ILE A 184 -10.08 0.52 -18.81
N ILE A 185 -8.79 0.28 -18.64
CA ILE A 185 -7.68 0.96 -19.31
C ILE A 185 -6.78 -0.08 -19.98
N GLU A 186 -5.86 0.34 -20.84
CA GLU A 186 -4.96 -0.54 -21.59
C GLU A 186 -4.19 -1.55 -20.68
N THR A 187 -3.84 -1.12 -19.46
CA THR A 187 -3.11 -1.96 -18.49
C THR A 187 -4.03 -2.74 -17.54
N THR A 188 -5.34 -2.75 -17.77
CA THR A 188 -6.30 -3.51 -16.97
C THR A 188 -6.05 -5.00 -17.17
N ARG A 189 -5.93 -5.74 -16.05
CA ARG A 189 -5.73 -7.19 -16.07
C ARG A 189 -7.00 -7.89 -16.55
N ASP A 190 -6.85 -9.01 -17.27
CA ASP A 190 -7.95 -9.85 -17.73
C ASP A 190 -8.89 -10.20 -16.57
N PHE A 191 -8.34 -10.57 -15.40
CA PHE A 191 -9.13 -10.81 -14.19
C PHE A 191 -10.14 -9.68 -13.87
N CYS A 192 -9.74 -8.42 -14.03
CA CYS A 192 -10.62 -7.28 -13.80
C CYS A 192 -11.53 -7.01 -15.02
N ALA A 193 -10.96 -7.06 -16.23
CA ALA A 193 -11.69 -6.76 -17.46
C ALA A 193 -12.92 -7.68 -17.63
N ASP A 194 -12.77 -8.97 -17.32
CA ASP A 194 -13.85 -9.96 -17.41
C ASP A 194 -14.98 -9.72 -16.39
N ARG A 195 -14.71 -8.94 -15.33
CA ARG A 195 -15.62 -8.74 -14.20
C ARG A 195 -16.29 -7.38 -14.16
N VAL A 196 -15.68 -6.38 -14.77
CA VAL A 196 -16.21 -5.00 -14.75
C VAL A 196 -17.63 -4.93 -15.32
N GLY A 197 -18.54 -4.31 -14.59
CA GLY A 197 -19.93 -4.12 -14.95
C GLY A 197 -20.87 -5.26 -14.55
N ASN A 198 -20.33 -6.43 -14.19
CA ASN A 198 -21.13 -7.59 -13.82
C ASN A 198 -21.53 -7.55 -12.33
N LEU A 199 -22.68 -8.12 -12.02
CA LEU A 199 -23.21 -8.33 -10.68
C LEU A 199 -22.73 -9.68 -10.14
N TYR A 200 -22.25 -9.68 -8.91
CA TYR A 200 -21.80 -10.88 -8.19
C TYR A 200 -22.34 -10.88 -6.77
N THR A 201 -22.53 -12.08 -6.22
CA THR A 201 -22.69 -12.27 -4.78
C THR A 201 -21.31 -12.30 -4.10
N ILE A 202 -21.30 -12.04 -2.78
CA ILE A 202 -20.07 -12.21 -1.97
C ILE A 202 -19.56 -13.66 -2.05
N GLU A 203 -20.48 -14.64 -2.04
CA GLU A 203 -20.16 -16.06 -2.10
C GLU A 203 -19.46 -16.43 -3.43
N GLU A 204 -20.02 -16.05 -4.57
CA GLU A 204 -19.38 -16.24 -5.88
C GLU A 204 -17.99 -15.58 -5.94
N ALA A 205 -17.85 -14.40 -5.37
CA ALA A 205 -16.56 -13.69 -5.38
C ALA A 205 -15.53 -14.34 -4.44
N GLN A 206 -15.94 -15.01 -3.38
CA GLN A 206 -15.03 -15.77 -2.50
C GLN A 206 -14.35 -16.95 -3.23
N GLU A 207 -15.00 -17.55 -4.22
CA GLU A 207 -14.40 -18.61 -5.03
C GLU A 207 -13.18 -18.11 -5.84
N TRP A 208 -13.09 -16.81 -6.09
CA TRP A 208 -11.94 -16.25 -6.80
C TRP A 208 -10.64 -16.32 -5.98
N ASN A 209 -10.69 -16.59 -4.67
CA ASN A 209 -9.48 -16.81 -3.87
C ASN A 209 -8.66 -17.99 -4.40
N ASP A 210 -9.28 -18.95 -5.04
CA ASP A 210 -8.65 -20.16 -5.60
C ASP A 210 -8.09 -19.94 -7.01
N LEU A 211 -8.40 -18.81 -7.64
CA LEU A 211 -7.88 -18.46 -8.95
C LEU A 211 -6.49 -17.84 -8.87
N GLU A 212 -5.71 -18.03 -9.94
CA GLU A 212 -4.42 -17.39 -10.13
C GLU A 212 -4.48 -16.33 -11.23
N TRP A 213 -3.90 -15.16 -10.96
CA TRP A 213 -3.74 -14.10 -11.97
C TRP A 213 -2.50 -13.25 -11.69
N ARG A 214 -2.04 -12.58 -12.73
CA ARG A 214 -0.90 -11.67 -12.62
C ARG A 214 -1.22 -10.51 -11.67
N GLY A 215 -0.44 -10.38 -10.59
CA GLY A 215 -0.57 -9.30 -9.61
C GLY A 215 -1.46 -9.64 -8.41
N LYS A 216 -1.93 -10.89 -8.29
CA LYS A 216 -2.55 -11.39 -7.05
C LYS A 216 -1.60 -11.18 -5.87
N ILE A 217 -2.15 -10.78 -4.73
CA ILE A 217 -1.41 -10.62 -3.48
C ILE A 217 -1.66 -11.87 -2.67
N GLU A 218 -0.64 -12.69 -2.50
CA GLU A 218 -0.75 -13.95 -1.77
C GLU A 218 -1.18 -13.73 -0.31
N GLY A 219 -2.08 -14.56 0.18
CA GLY A 219 -2.60 -14.50 1.54
C GLY A 219 -3.58 -13.36 1.83
N VAL A 220 -3.91 -12.54 0.84
CA VAL A 220 -4.91 -11.46 0.97
C VAL A 220 -6.23 -11.90 0.34
N ASP A 221 -7.34 -11.76 1.09
CA ASP A 221 -8.68 -12.06 0.60
C ASP A 221 -9.00 -11.28 -0.68
N VAL A 222 -9.59 -11.97 -1.67
CA VAL A 222 -9.94 -11.38 -2.97
C VAL A 222 -10.90 -10.20 -2.85
N LEU A 223 -11.79 -10.19 -1.87
CA LEU A 223 -12.70 -9.06 -1.64
C LEU A 223 -11.95 -7.79 -1.22
N ILE A 224 -10.76 -7.93 -0.63
CA ILE A 224 -9.91 -6.82 -0.24
C ILE A 224 -9.00 -6.40 -1.40
N GLN A 225 -8.30 -7.36 -2.03
CA GLN A 225 -7.34 -7.06 -3.07
C GLN A 225 -7.97 -6.84 -4.45
N LEU A 226 -9.14 -7.44 -4.74
CA LEU A 226 -9.76 -7.53 -6.07
C LEU A 226 -8.74 -7.99 -7.13
N GLY A 227 -8.36 -7.14 -8.08
CA GLY A 227 -7.37 -7.47 -9.10
C GLY A 227 -5.90 -7.46 -8.61
N GLY A 228 -5.64 -7.30 -7.30
CA GLY A 228 -4.30 -7.33 -6.73
C GLY A 228 -3.60 -5.95 -6.73
N TYR A 229 -2.27 -5.95 -6.85
CA TYR A 229 -1.45 -4.72 -6.80
C TYR A 229 -1.92 -3.65 -7.78
N ASN A 230 -2.02 -2.40 -7.32
CA ASN A 230 -2.47 -1.23 -8.10
C ASN A 230 -3.85 -1.44 -8.77
N CYS A 231 -4.72 -2.23 -8.18
CA CYS A 231 -6.06 -2.45 -8.71
C CYS A 231 -6.95 -1.23 -8.46
N ARG A 232 -7.47 -0.61 -9.53
CA ARG A 232 -8.32 0.59 -9.48
C ARG A 232 -9.80 0.28 -9.37
N HIS A 233 -10.19 -1.00 -9.29
CA HIS A 233 -11.58 -1.43 -9.21
C HIS A 233 -12.07 -1.47 -7.77
N TYR A 234 -13.38 -1.38 -7.61
CA TYR A 234 -14.06 -1.38 -6.31
C TYR A 234 -15.39 -2.14 -6.40
N LYS A 235 -15.98 -2.43 -5.27
CA LYS A 235 -17.30 -3.06 -5.16
C LYS A 235 -18.35 -1.98 -4.95
N ARG A 236 -19.34 -1.92 -5.82
CA ARG A 236 -20.52 -1.08 -5.66
C ARG A 236 -21.65 -1.98 -5.20
N TYR A 237 -21.85 -2.05 -3.88
CA TYR A 237 -22.91 -2.83 -3.28
C TYR A 237 -24.29 -2.34 -3.71
N THR A 238 -25.25 -3.25 -3.83
CA THR A 238 -26.62 -2.93 -4.24
C THR A 238 -27.61 -3.71 -3.38
N THR A 239 -28.80 -3.18 -3.26
CA THR A 239 -29.96 -3.83 -2.66
C THR A 239 -30.57 -4.83 -3.62
#